data_ed1f737bd2c43644ec7ef1d1977e4b8d
#
_entry.id   ed1f737bd2c43644ec7ef1d1977e4b8d
#
_cell.length_a   1.000
_cell.length_b   1.000
_cell.length_c   1.000
_cell.angle_alpha   90.00
_cell.angle_beta   90.00
_cell.angle_gamma   90.00
#
_symmetry.space_group_name_H-M   'P 1'
#
loop_
_entity.id
_entity.type
_entity.pdbx_description
1 polymer ?
#
loop_
_entity_poly.entity_id
_entity_poly.type
_entity_poly.pdbx_seq_one_letter_code
_entity_poly.pdbx_strand_id
1 'polypeptide(L)'
;MIKNLARTFGALSLALVPLLSSPAAHAAAPAAPVAEVTTLADAVGLVKVTEEDRTGYTRTKFKHWNSGDDKSDGCNTRNEVLLAEAVVAPTVEAGCKLTGGTWVSYYDGQEVTSAGSLDIDHMVPLAEAWDSGASAWSAARREVYANDQGADVSLVAVTARSNRQKSDQDPADWMPPSPEAQCRYVGEWVSTKLRWGLTADDRELEALKVYAEGPCEDTIVRYTPVV
;
A
#
# COMPACT_ATOMS: atom_id res chain seq x y z
N MET A 1 -98.15 4.20 36.24
CA MET A 1 -97.33 3.03 35.94
C MET A 1 -96.14 3.53 35.13
N ILE A 2 -95.02 3.75 35.79
CA ILE A 2 -93.80 4.26 35.13
C ILE A 2 -92.70 3.20 35.35
N LYS A 3 -92.21 2.60 34.28
CA LYS A 3 -91.12 1.59 34.29
C LYS A 3 -89.83 2.32 34.25
N ASN A 4 -88.99 2.17 35.26
CA ASN A 4 -87.64 2.63 35.30
C ASN A 4 -86.72 1.71 34.42
N LEU A 5 -86.00 2.33 33.52
CA LEU A 5 -85.00 1.67 32.70
C LEU A 5 -83.61 2.02 33.26
N ALA A 6 -82.94 1.06 33.88
CA ALA A 6 -81.55 1.21 34.37
C ALA A 6 -80.61 1.12 33.21
N ARG A 7 -79.75 2.14 33.03
CA ARG A 7 -78.59 2.12 32.06
C ARG A 7 -77.33 1.71 32.80
N THR A 8 -76.83 0.57 32.46
CA THR A 8 -75.47 0.12 32.88
C THR A 8 -74.40 0.77 32.01
N PHE A 9 -73.49 1.55 32.61
CA PHE A 9 -72.28 2.06 31.97
C PHE A 9 -71.22 0.99 32.12
N GLY A 10 -70.77 0.40 30.99
CA GLY A 10 -69.56 -0.45 30.90
C GLY A 10 -68.32 0.43 30.81
N ALA A 11 -67.40 0.33 31.76
CA ALA A 11 -66.15 1.01 31.73
C ALA A 11 -65.18 0.20 30.85
N LEU A 12 -64.76 0.77 29.75
CA LEU A 12 -63.75 0.22 28.85
C LEU A 12 -62.33 0.62 29.36
N SER A 13 -61.63 -0.30 29.99
CA SER A 13 -60.27 -0.10 30.44
C SER A 13 -59.31 -0.26 29.27
N LEU A 14 -58.74 0.84 28.78
CA LEU A 14 -57.63 0.83 27.80
C LEU A 14 -56.35 0.46 28.55
N ALA A 15 -55.81 -0.71 28.29
CA ALA A 15 -54.47 -1.08 28.73
C ALA A 15 -53.42 -0.46 27.80
N LEU A 16 -52.67 0.53 28.30
CA LEU A 16 -51.47 1.05 27.61
C LEU A 16 -50.33 0.02 27.72
N VAL A 17 -49.94 -0.56 26.62
CA VAL A 17 -48.74 -1.38 26.53
C VAL A 17 -47.57 -0.44 26.25
N PRO A 18 -46.54 -0.36 27.12
CA PRO A 18 -45.37 0.44 26.84
C PRO A 18 -44.54 -0.25 25.74
N LEU A 19 -44.36 0.43 24.61
CA LEU A 19 -43.40 0.06 23.56
C LEU A 19 -41.97 0.30 24.10
N LEU A 20 -41.34 -0.76 24.57
CA LEU A 20 -39.90 -0.76 24.88
C LEU A 20 -39.12 -0.72 23.55
N SER A 21 -38.71 0.47 23.13
CA SER A 21 -37.77 0.66 22.04
C SER A 21 -36.38 0.24 22.53
N SER A 22 -35.91 -0.93 22.09
CA SER A 22 -34.53 -1.35 22.29
C SER A 22 -33.60 -0.38 21.53
N PRO A 23 -32.56 0.17 22.16
CA PRO A 23 -31.58 0.97 21.44
C PRO A 23 -30.86 0.05 20.40
N ALA A 24 -30.91 0.44 19.13
CA ALA A 24 -30.12 -0.21 18.10
C ALA A 24 -28.63 -0.04 18.45
N ALA A 25 -27.96 -1.15 18.70
CA ALA A 25 -26.51 -1.15 18.86
C ALA A 25 -25.89 -0.70 17.53
N HIS A 26 -25.38 0.54 17.48
CA HIS A 26 -24.55 0.99 16.38
C HIS A 26 -23.27 0.20 16.46
N ALA A 27 -23.02 -0.69 15.49
CA ALA A 27 -21.70 -1.27 15.30
C ALA A 27 -20.72 -0.11 15.09
N ALA A 28 -19.71 0.00 15.93
CA ALA A 28 -18.64 0.97 15.75
C ALA A 28 -17.98 0.71 14.38
N ALA A 29 -17.80 1.77 13.60
CA ALA A 29 -17.01 1.67 12.36
C ALA A 29 -15.61 1.13 12.72
N PRO A 30 -15.01 0.26 11.88
CA PRO A 30 -13.66 -0.20 12.11
C PRO A 30 -12.74 1.01 12.26
N ALA A 31 -11.87 0.98 13.26
CA ALA A 31 -10.88 2.05 13.46
C ALA A 31 -10.00 2.15 12.20
N ALA A 32 -9.69 3.39 11.80
CA ALA A 32 -8.74 3.59 10.70
C ALA A 32 -7.40 2.94 11.05
N PRO A 33 -6.71 2.32 10.07
CA PRO A 33 -5.41 1.73 10.32
C PRO A 33 -4.42 2.79 10.83
N VAL A 34 -3.65 2.44 11.86
CA VAL A 34 -2.66 3.32 12.49
C VAL A 34 -1.30 3.00 11.90
N ALA A 35 -0.47 4.03 11.74
CA ALA A 35 0.90 3.85 11.31
C ALA A 35 1.71 3.11 12.39
N GLU A 36 2.41 2.06 11.99
CA GLU A 36 3.33 1.29 12.80
C GLU A 36 4.76 1.81 12.56
N VAL A 37 5.55 1.86 13.61
CA VAL A 37 6.96 2.30 13.56
C VAL A 37 7.78 1.36 14.42
N THR A 38 8.81 0.76 13.82
CA THR A 38 9.68 -0.20 14.52
C THR A 38 11.09 -0.20 13.89
N THR A 39 12.02 -0.94 14.45
CA THR A 39 13.34 -1.18 13.84
C THR A 39 13.23 -2.22 12.73
N LEU A 40 14.19 -2.24 11.82
CA LEU A 40 14.25 -3.28 10.77
C LEU A 40 14.42 -4.68 11.40
N ALA A 41 15.21 -4.78 12.46
CA ALA A 41 15.41 -6.03 13.20
C ALA A 41 14.07 -6.63 13.67
N ASP A 42 13.22 -5.80 14.26
CA ASP A 42 11.89 -6.25 14.70
C ASP A 42 10.92 -6.46 13.53
N ALA A 43 10.96 -5.58 12.52
CA ALA A 43 10.05 -5.60 11.37
C ALA A 43 10.19 -6.88 10.54
N VAL A 44 11.40 -7.36 10.31
CA VAL A 44 11.66 -8.60 9.56
C VAL A 44 11.00 -9.81 10.25
N GLY A 45 10.99 -9.82 11.59
CA GLY A 45 10.30 -10.85 12.37
C GLY A 45 8.77 -10.86 12.24
N LEU A 46 8.16 -9.79 11.71
CA LEU A 46 6.72 -9.68 11.47
C LEU A 46 6.31 -10.18 10.09
N VAL A 47 7.25 -10.33 9.15
CA VAL A 47 6.97 -10.84 7.81
C VAL A 47 6.66 -12.35 7.90
N LYS A 48 5.52 -12.75 7.38
CA LYS A 48 5.13 -14.18 7.37
C LYS A 48 5.89 -14.93 6.30
N VAL A 49 6.23 -16.19 6.60
CA VAL A 49 6.92 -17.08 5.65
C VAL A 49 5.91 -17.97 4.93
N THR A 50 6.04 -18.05 3.61
CA THR A 50 5.23 -18.93 2.75
C THR A 50 5.99 -19.19 1.46
N GLU A 51 5.95 -20.43 0.96
CA GLU A 51 6.47 -20.78 -0.36
C GLU A 51 5.85 -19.90 -1.45
N GLU A 52 6.67 -19.46 -2.37
CA GLU A 52 6.25 -18.66 -3.52
C GLU A 52 5.54 -19.48 -4.59
N ASP A 53 4.55 -18.87 -5.24
CA ASP A 53 3.85 -19.48 -6.38
C ASP A 53 3.60 -18.50 -7.51
N ARG A 54 4.42 -18.56 -8.56
CA ARG A 54 4.31 -17.77 -9.78
C ARG A 54 3.18 -18.22 -10.71
N THR A 55 2.49 -19.33 -10.38
CA THR A 55 1.47 -19.91 -11.25
C THR A 55 0.40 -18.89 -11.62
N GLY A 56 0.19 -18.73 -12.91
CA GLY A 56 -0.84 -17.86 -13.45
C GLY A 56 -0.51 -16.36 -13.44
N TYR A 57 0.68 -15.94 -13.05
CA TYR A 57 1.08 -14.53 -13.13
C TYR A 57 1.04 -14.02 -14.57
N THR A 58 0.51 -12.84 -14.73
CA THR A 58 0.75 -11.97 -15.89
C THR A 58 0.75 -10.52 -15.41
N ARG A 59 1.63 -9.69 -15.93
CA ARG A 59 1.73 -8.27 -15.55
C ARG A 59 0.39 -7.53 -15.71
N THR A 60 -0.42 -7.91 -16.67
CA THR A 60 -1.73 -7.30 -16.95
C THR A 60 -2.76 -7.51 -15.83
N LYS A 61 -2.52 -8.44 -14.90
CA LYS A 61 -3.38 -8.61 -13.72
C LYS A 61 -3.23 -7.48 -12.68
N PHE A 62 -2.19 -6.68 -12.83
CA PHE A 62 -1.96 -5.46 -12.06
C PHE A 62 -2.13 -4.27 -13.01
N LYS A 63 -3.35 -3.70 -13.06
CA LYS A 63 -3.57 -2.47 -13.80
C LYS A 63 -2.86 -1.32 -13.08
N HIS A 64 -1.93 -0.67 -13.76
CA HIS A 64 -1.09 0.39 -13.20
C HIS A 64 -1.03 1.61 -14.12
N TRP A 65 -0.49 2.69 -13.59
CA TRP A 65 -0.45 4.02 -14.20
C TRP A 65 -1.85 4.57 -14.49
N ASN A 66 -2.73 4.46 -13.48
CA ASN A 66 -4.06 5.07 -13.48
C ASN A 66 -3.95 6.62 -13.54
N SER A 67 -5.07 7.31 -13.75
CA SER A 67 -5.16 8.74 -13.45
C SER A 67 -4.86 8.93 -11.96
N GLY A 68 -3.72 9.47 -11.59
CA GLY A 68 -3.18 9.60 -10.26
C GLY A 68 -4.15 9.88 -9.10
N ASP A 69 -3.64 10.35 -7.98
CA ASP A 69 -4.47 10.72 -6.82
C ASP A 69 -5.20 12.04 -7.08
N ASP A 70 -4.54 13.01 -7.71
CA ASP A 70 -5.19 14.24 -8.21
C ASP A 70 -5.76 14.04 -9.63
N LYS A 71 -7.00 13.60 -9.70
CA LYS A 71 -7.69 13.37 -10.99
C LYS A 71 -7.93 14.64 -11.82
N SER A 72 -7.64 15.82 -11.28
CA SER A 72 -7.89 17.11 -11.93
C SER A 72 -6.68 17.66 -12.69
N ASP A 73 -5.47 17.19 -12.41
CA ASP A 73 -4.23 17.70 -12.97
C ASP A 73 -3.84 17.05 -14.31
N GLY A 74 -4.52 15.98 -14.71
CA GLY A 74 -4.27 15.23 -15.94
C GLY A 74 -3.02 14.36 -15.90
N CYS A 75 -2.40 14.19 -14.72
CA CYS A 75 -1.28 13.29 -14.50
C CYS A 75 -1.77 11.86 -14.24
N ASN A 76 -0.93 10.92 -14.51
CA ASN A 76 -1.10 9.55 -14.07
C ASN A 76 -0.18 9.27 -12.87
N THR A 77 -0.41 8.16 -12.17
CA THR A 77 0.39 7.73 -11.00
C THR A 77 1.90 7.86 -11.25
N ARG A 78 2.40 7.42 -12.42
CA ARG A 78 3.83 7.52 -12.76
C ARG A 78 4.32 8.96 -12.74
N ASN A 79 3.57 9.90 -13.33
CA ASN A 79 3.99 11.29 -13.42
C ASN A 79 3.87 12.00 -12.08
N GLU A 80 2.87 11.66 -11.26
CA GLU A 80 2.75 12.18 -9.89
C GLU A 80 3.93 11.75 -9.01
N VAL A 81 4.36 10.49 -9.08
CA VAL A 81 5.58 10.03 -8.37
C VAL A 81 6.81 10.80 -8.88
N LEU A 82 6.97 10.98 -10.18
CA LEU A 82 8.07 11.79 -10.72
C LEU A 82 8.04 13.24 -10.23
N LEU A 83 6.87 13.84 -10.08
CA LEU A 83 6.71 15.19 -9.54
C LEU A 83 7.05 15.25 -8.06
N ALA A 84 6.61 14.25 -7.29
CA ALA A 84 6.84 14.19 -5.84
C ALA A 84 8.33 14.00 -5.50
N GLU A 85 9.06 13.20 -6.30
CA GLU A 85 10.46 12.87 -6.03
C GLU A 85 11.47 13.79 -6.73
N ALA A 86 11.02 14.78 -7.48
CA ALA A 86 11.93 15.70 -8.15
C ALA A 86 12.70 16.58 -7.15
N VAL A 87 14.04 16.52 -7.19
CA VAL A 87 14.92 17.42 -6.41
C VAL A 87 14.83 18.86 -6.95
N VAL A 88 14.76 18.97 -8.28
CA VAL A 88 14.41 20.23 -8.96
C VAL A 88 13.15 19.95 -9.76
N ALA A 89 12.08 20.69 -9.46
CA ALA A 89 10.79 20.47 -10.09
C ALA A 89 10.85 20.62 -11.62
N PRO A 90 10.29 19.69 -12.41
CA PRO A 90 10.13 19.86 -13.85
C PRO A 90 9.04 20.89 -14.18
N THR A 91 9.05 21.37 -15.39
CA THR A 91 7.89 22.09 -15.96
C THR A 91 6.84 21.09 -16.37
N VAL A 92 5.59 21.31 -15.93
CA VAL A 92 4.42 20.51 -16.31
C VAL A 92 3.73 21.18 -17.48
N GLU A 93 3.76 20.54 -18.64
CA GLU A 93 3.07 21.00 -19.85
C GLU A 93 1.67 20.35 -19.98
N ALA A 94 0.90 20.77 -20.97
CA ALA A 94 -0.42 20.21 -21.24
C ALA A 94 -0.39 18.67 -21.35
N GLY A 95 -1.36 18.00 -20.72
CA GLY A 95 -1.43 16.54 -20.66
C GLY A 95 -0.36 15.91 -19.73
N CYS A 96 0.08 16.67 -18.74
CA CYS A 96 1.09 16.27 -17.76
C CYS A 96 2.42 15.78 -18.38
N LYS A 97 2.85 16.42 -19.47
CA LYS A 97 4.17 16.16 -20.03
C LYS A 97 5.22 16.89 -19.19
N LEU A 98 6.19 16.16 -18.66
CA LEU A 98 7.26 16.68 -17.82
C LEU A 98 8.48 17.07 -18.68
N THR A 99 8.99 18.30 -18.52
CA THR A 99 10.19 18.80 -19.22
C THR A 99 11.15 19.45 -18.23
N GLY A 100 12.44 19.18 -18.40
CA GLY A 100 13.46 19.58 -17.41
C GLY A 100 13.30 18.78 -16.11
N GLY A 101 13.67 19.40 -14.99
CA GLY A 101 13.70 18.77 -13.69
C GLY A 101 15.00 18.02 -13.41
N THR A 102 15.20 17.66 -12.14
CA THR A 102 16.34 16.86 -11.71
C THR A 102 15.86 15.86 -10.64
N TRP A 103 16.32 14.65 -10.74
CA TRP A 103 16.05 13.55 -9.82
C TRP A 103 17.37 12.89 -9.40
N VAL A 104 17.38 12.24 -8.25
CA VAL A 104 18.48 11.39 -7.81
C VAL A 104 17.95 9.96 -7.60
N SER A 105 18.41 9.05 -8.44
CA SER A 105 18.12 7.63 -8.27
C SER A 105 18.94 7.08 -7.10
N TYR A 106 18.28 6.75 -6.01
CA TYR A 106 19.01 6.31 -4.82
C TYR A 106 19.59 4.89 -4.97
N TYR A 107 19.09 4.06 -5.88
CA TYR A 107 19.65 2.72 -6.13
C TYR A 107 21.12 2.75 -6.57
N ASP A 108 21.50 3.75 -7.36
CA ASP A 108 22.83 3.85 -7.97
C ASP A 108 23.49 5.23 -7.77
N GLY A 109 22.85 6.13 -7.00
CA GLY A 109 23.36 7.46 -6.70
C GLY A 109 23.42 8.41 -7.91
N GLN A 110 22.77 8.07 -9.03
CA GLN A 110 22.87 8.88 -10.27
C GLN A 110 21.89 10.05 -10.25
N GLU A 111 22.42 11.24 -10.59
CA GLU A 111 21.58 12.39 -10.92
C GLU A 111 21.05 12.24 -12.35
N VAL A 112 19.74 12.48 -12.53
CA VAL A 112 19.04 12.34 -13.80
C VAL A 112 18.27 13.63 -14.10
N THR A 113 18.47 14.20 -15.28
CA THR A 113 17.83 15.47 -15.71
C THR A 113 16.71 15.27 -16.73
N SER A 114 16.28 14.04 -16.94
CA SER A 114 15.19 13.69 -17.87
C SER A 114 14.27 12.65 -17.28
N ALA A 115 12.99 12.96 -17.12
CA ALA A 115 11.96 12.02 -16.69
C ALA A 115 11.88 10.74 -17.54
N GLY A 116 12.27 10.82 -18.82
CA GLY A 116 12.30 9.69 -19.74
C GLY A 116 13.41 8.67 -19.45
N SER A 117 14.42 9.04 -18.66
CA SER A 117 15.53 8.16 -18.25
C SER A 117 15.26 7.44 -16.93
N LEU A 118 14.12 7.73 -16.29
CA LEU A 118 13.67 7.10 -15.06
C LEU A 118 12.54 6.10 -15.36
N ASP A 119 12.56 4.98 -14.65
CA ASP A 119 11.40 4.13 -14.45
C ASP A 119 10.84 4.41 -13.04
N ILE A 120 9.54 4.20 -12.84
CA ILE A 120 8.96 4.09 -11.51
C ILE A 120 8.96 2.63 -11.15
N ASP A 121 9.74 2.30 -10.14
CA ASP A 121 9.82 0.95 -9.61
C ASP A 121 8.75 0.70 -8.55
N HIS A 122 8.13 -0.48 -8.59
CA HIS A 122 7.38 -1.00 -7.47
C HIS A 122 8.39 -1.58 -6.48
N MET A 123 8.44 -1.06 -5.26
CA MET A 123 9.43 -1.49 -4.25
C MET A 123 9.47 -3.02 -4.13
N VAL A 124 8.33 -3.67 -3.91
CA VAL A 124 8.17 -5.10 -4.14
C VAL A 124 7.57 -5.27 -5.55
N PRO A 125 8.29 -5.87 -6.52
CA PRO A 125 7.85 -6.01 -7.89
C PRO A 125 6.48 -6.68 -8.02
N LEU A 126 5.72 -6.36 -9.08
CA LEU A 126 4.38 -6.92 -9.28
C LEU A 126 4.36 -8.45 -9.35
N ALA A 127 5.40 -9.04 -9.91
CA ALA A 127 5.54 -10.48 -10.00
C ALA A 127 5.87 -11.08 -8.64
N GLU A 128 6.79 -10.46 -7.91
CA GLU A 128 7.16 -10.82 -6.55
C GLU A 128 5.94 -10.68 -5.59
N ALA A 129 5.19 -9.60 -5.68
CA ALA A 129 3.96 -9.45 -4.91
C ALA A 129 2.93 -10.54 -5.23
N TRP A 130 2.85 -10.99 -6.50
CA TRP A 130 1.98 -12.11 -6.89
C TRP A 130 2.38 -13.38 -6.17
N ASP A 131 3.66 -13.71 -6.16
CA ASP A 131 4.23 -14.91 -5.53
C ASP A 131 4.05 -14.88 -4.02
N SER A 132 4.18 -13.69 -3.44
CA SER A 132 4.04 -13.38 -2.01
C SER A 132 2.59 -13.24 -1.53
N GLY A 133 1.59 -13.68 -2.30
CA GLY A 133 0.20 -13.75 -1.87
C GLY A 133 -0.79 -12.85 -2.60
N ALA A 134 -0.37 -11.87 -3.44
CA ALA A 134 -1.28 -11.05 -4.22
C ALA A 134 -2.04 -11.84 -5.31
N SER A 135 -1.62 -13.07 -5.60
CA SER A 135 -2.37 -14.02 -6.44
C SER A 135 -3.80 -14.25 -5.96
N ALA A 136 -3.99 -14.27 -4.63
CA ALA A 136 -5.29 -14.46 -3.98
C ALA A 136 -6.13 -13.16 -3.89
N TRP A 137 -5.56 -11.99 -4.21
CA TRP A 137 -6.29 -10.73 -4.10
C TRP A 137 -7.31 -10.54 -5.23
N SER A 138 -8.32 -9.70 -4.98
CA SER A 138 -9.19 -9.20 -6.03
C SER A 138 -8.42 -8.35 -7.05
N ALA A 139 -8.91 -8.24 -8.28
CA ALA A 139 -8.31 -7.38 -9.29
C ALA A 139 -8.24 -5.90 -8.82
N ALA A 140 -9.26 -5.44 -8.09
CA ALA A 140 -9.29 -4.09 -7.53
C ALA A 140 -8.17 -3.88 -6.51
N ARG A 141 -7.90 -4.85 -5.60
CA ARG A 141 -6.81 -4.74 -4.62
C ARG A 141 -5.44 -4.72 -5.32
N ARG A 142 -5.23 -5.56 -6.35
CA ARG A 142 -4.01 -5.51 -7.16
C ARG A 142 -3.84 -4.18 -7.91
N GLU A 143 -4.92 -3.57 -8.38
CA GLU A 143 -4.89 -2.25 -9.00
C GLU A 143 -4.50 -1.15 -8.00
N VAL A 144 -5.05 -1.19 -6.77
CA VAL A 144 -4.65 -0.25 -5.69
C VAL A 144 -3.18 -0.42 -5.33
N TYR A 145 -2.70 -1.66 -5.16
CA TYR A 145 -1.29 -1.95 -4.93
C TYR A 145 -0.37 -1.37 -6.00
N ALA A 146 -0.71 -1.59 -7.26
CA ALA A 146 0.11 -1.16 -8.39
C ALA A 146 0.14 0.36 -8.63
N ASN A 147 -0.70 1.11 -7.90
CA ASN A 147 -0.78 2.57 -7.95
C ASN A 147 -0.69 3.19 -6.55
N ASP A 148 -0.05 2.49 -5.58
CA ASP A 148 -0.03 2.91 -4.19
C ASP A 148 0.85 4.14 -3.97
N GLN A 149 0.24 5.29 -3.92
CA GLN A 149 0.84 6.57 -3.52
C GLN A 149 0.58 6.91 -2.03
N GLY A 150 -0.12 6.03 -1.31
CA GLY A 150 -0.41 6.19 0.11
C GLY A 150 0.80 5.91 1.03
N ALA A 151 1.93 5.49 0.45
CA ALA A 151 3.22 5.41 1.10
C ALA A 151 4.32 5.74 0.08
N ASP A 152 5.15 6.73 0.39
CA ASP A 152 6.22 7.24 -0.50
C ASP A 152 7.23 6.16 -0.92
N VAL A 153 7.30 5.09 -0.12
CA VAL A 153 8.22 3.97 -0.35
C VAL A 153 7.69 2.89 -1.31
N SER A 154 6.39 2.91 -1.61
CA SER A 154 5.76 1.86 -2.44
C SER A 154 6.15 1.95 -3.91
N LEU A 155 6.33 3.19 -4.40
CA LEU A 155 6.69 3.52 -5.78
C LEU A 155 7.84 4.53 -5.77
N VAL A 156 8.95 4.22 -6.44
CA VAL A 156 10.15 5.06 -6.39
C VAL A 156 10.71 5.34 -7.79
N ALA A 157 11.14 6.60 -8.02
CA ALA A 157 11.77 7.02 -9.26
C ALA A 157 13.26 6.63 -9.25
N VAL A 158 13.65 5.72 -10.11
CA VAL A 158 15.03 5.22 -10.20
C VAL A 158 15.50 5.18 -11.65
N THR A 159 16.82 5.08 -11.87
CA THR A 159 17.30 4.93 -13.24
C THR A 159 16.66 3.69 -13.89
N ALA A 160 16.25 3.83 -15.14
CA ALA A 160 15.69 2.72 -15.93
C ALA A 160 16.67 1.54 -16.02
N ARG A 161 17.98 1.82 -15.92
CA ARG A 161 19.01 0.78 -15.89
C ARG A 161 18.90 -0.06 -14.62
N SER A 162 18.92 0.55 -13.45
CA SER A 162 18.88 -0.16 -12.16
C SER A 162 17.55 -0.89 -11.98
N ASN A 163 16.43 -0.25 -12.36
CA ASN A 163 15.14 -0.90 -12.33
C ASN A 163 15.09 -2.18 -13.19
N ARG A 164 15.61 -2.14 -14.40
CA ARG A 164 15.64 -3.31 -15.29
C ARG A 164 16.63 -4.38 -14.84
N GLN A 165 17.67 -4.02 -14.08
CA GLN A 165 18.57 -5.00 -13.46
C GLN A 165 17.89 -5.67 -12.25
N LYS A 166 17.13 -4.92 -11.46
CA LYS A 166 16.31 -5.48 -10.38
C LYS A 166 15.25 -6.43 -10.93
N SER A 167 14.55 -6.03 -12.00
CA SER A 167 13.47 -6.83 -12.61
C SER A 167 12.40 -7.25 -11.57
N ASP A 168 12.13 -8.54 -11.45
CA ASP A 168 11.21 -9.14 -10.48
C ASP A 168 11.93 -9.87 -9.32
N GLN A 169 13.22 -9.57 -9.14
CA GLN A 169 14.08 -10.21 -8.13
C GLN A 169 13.82 -9.63 -6.73
N ASP A 170 13.92 -10.51 -5.74
CA ASP A 170 13.91 -10.21 -4.31
C ASP A 170 15.29 -9.81 -3.77
N PRO A 171 15.46 -9.42 -2.50
CA PRO A 171 16.74 -9.07 -1.89
C PRO A 171 17.78 -10.20 -1.83
N ALA A 172 17.40 -11.45 -2.02
CA ALA A 172 18.35 -12.55 -2.11
C ALA A 172 19.05 -12.63 -3.49
N ASP A 173 18.43 -12.08 -4.53
CA ASP A 173 18.96 -12.12 -5.90
C ASP A 173 19.47 -10.75 -6.36
N TRP A 174 18.91 -9.65 -5.86
CA TRP A 174 19.32 -8.32 -6.25
C TRP A 174 19.29 -7.33 -5.07
N MET A 175 20.35 -6.54 -5.00
CA MET A 175 20.47 -5.40 -4.08
C MET A 175 20.91 -4.15 -4.85
N PRO A 176 20.55 -2.94 -4.39
CA PRO A 176 21.05 -1.69 -4.96
C PRO A 176 22.59 -1.69 -5.03
N PRO A 177 23.18 -1.28 -6.18
CA PRO A 177 24.64 -1.25 -6.35
C PRO A 177 25.32 -0.21 -5.43
N SER A 178 24.59 0.83 -4.97
CA SER A 178 25.09 1.76 -3.97
C SER A 178 24.98 1.14 -2.57
N PRO A 179 26.09 0.91 -1.85
CA PRO A 179 26.03 0.37 -0.48
C PRO A 179 25.22 1.26 0.49
N GLU A 180 25.25 2.57 0.27
CA GLU A 180 24.53 3.57 1.08
C GLU A 180 22.99 3.45 0.94
N ALA A 181 22.53 2.87 -0.18
CA ALA A 181 21.13 2.63 -0.45
C ALA A 181 20.58 1.36 0.22
N GLN A 182 21.44 0.42 0.61
CA GLN A 182 21.01 -0.94 0.96
C GLN A 182 20.13 -0.97 2.21
N CYS A 183 20.48 -0.26 3.28
CA CYS A 183 19.64 -0.24 4.48
C CYS A 183 18.28 0.42 4.22
N ARG A 184 18.27 1.50 3.44
CA ARG A 184 17.03 2.15 3.00
C ARG A 184 16.18 1.17 2.19
N TYR A 185 16.77 0.51 1.19
CA TYR A 185 16.06 -0.42 0.31
C TYR A 185 15.42 -1.59 1.08
N VAL A 186 16.17 -2.23 1.99
CA VAL A 186 15.65 -3.33 2.80
C VAL A 186 14.54 -2.84 3.73
N GLY A 187 14.69 -1.65 4.34
CA GLY A 187 13.65 -1.05 5.17
C GLY A 187 12.36 -0.75 4.39
N GLU A 188 12.48 -0.21 3.17
CA GLU A 188 11.34 0.09 2.28
C GLU A 188 10.68 -1.19 1.74
N TRP A 189 11.46 -2.21 1.44
CA TRP A 189 10.98 -3.54 1.05
C TRP A 189 10.12 -4.17 2.14
N VAL A 190 10.65 -4.26 3.36
CA VAL A 190 9.93 -4.82 4.52
C VAL A 190 8.69 -3.97 4.86
N SER A 191 8.81 -2.64 4.81
CA SER A 191 7.68 -1.71 4.97
C SER A 191 6.55 -2.05 3.99
N THR A 192 6.87 -2.23 2.71
CA THR A 192 5.89 -2.55 1.66
C THR A 192 5.26 -3.91 1.87
N LYS A 193 6.05 -4.94 2.23
CA LYS A 193 5.51 -6.27 2.54
C LYS A 193 4.54 -6.22 3.73
N LEU A 194 4.90 -5.56 4.82
CA LEU A 194 4.05 -5.40 6.00
C LEU A 194 2.79 -4.57 5.72
N ARG A 195 2.94 -3.47 4.98
CA ARG A 195 1.82 -2.62 4.56
C ARG A 195 0.74 -3.40 3.84
N TRP A 196 1.13 -4.29 2.94
CA TRP A 196 0.21 -5.05 2.09
C TRP A 196 -0.09 -6.46 2.58
N GLY A 197 0.56 -6.91 3.67
CA GLY A 197 0.42 -8.26 4.21
C GLY A 197 0.98 -9.33 3.26
N LEU A 198 2.02 -8.98 2.50
CA LEU A 198 2.76 -9.90 1.65
C LEU A 198 3.66 -10.79 2.50
N THR A 199 3.91 -12.00 2.00
CA THR A 199 4.80 -12.98 2.64
C THR A 199 6.20 -12.93 2.02
N ALA A 200 7.14 -13.65 2.59
CA ALA A 200 8.46 -13.92 2.04
C ALA A 200 8.67 -15.43 1.99
N ASP A 201 9.51 -15.93 1.08
CA ASP A 201 10.02 -17.28 1.19
C ASP A 201 11.20 -17.34 2.18
N ASP A 202 11.67 -18.55 2.48
CA ASP A 202 12.78 -18.75 3.42
C ASP A 202 14.07 -18.08 2.94
N ARG A 203 14.33 -18.07 1.64
CA ARG A 203 15.54 -17.50 1.05
C ARG A 203 15.55 -15.98 1.10
N GLU A 204 14.43 -15.36 0.76
CA GLU A 204 14.23 -13.92 0.89
C GLU A 204 14.36 -13.50 2.36
N LEU A 205 13.69 -14.21 3.28
CA LEU A 205 13.76 -13.88 4.71
C LEU A 205 15.18 -13.96 5.25
N GLU A 206 15.97 -14.99 4.89
CA GLU A 206 17.36 -15.09 5.31
C GLU A 206 18.22 -13.94 4.73
N ALA A 207 17.97 -13.51 3.49
CA ALA A 207 18.66 -12.36 2.92
C ALA A 207 18.32 -11.06 3.66
N LEU A 208 17.04 -10.85 4.03
CA LEU A 208 16.62 -9.70 4.83
C LEU A 208 17.26 -9.69 6.21
N LYS A 209 17.38 -10.84 6.88
CA LYS A 209 18.03 -10.98 8.19
C LYS A 209 19.51 -10.58 8.18
N VAL A 210 20.24 -10.86 7.09
CA VAL A 210 21.65 -10.44 6.96
C VAL A 210 21.81 -8.93 7.20
N TYR A 211 20.87 -8.13 6.74
CA TYR A 211 20.86 -6.68 6.93
C TYR A 211 20.24 -6.29 8.28
N ALA A 212 19.14 -6.92 8.65
CA ALA A 212 18.37 -6.63 9.85
C ALA A 212 19.08 -6.99 11.16
N GLU A 213 19.91 -8.03 11.15
CA GLU A 213 20.72 -8.47 12.29
C GLU A 213 22.18 -7.98 12.19
N GLY A 214 22.46 -7.07 11.25
CA GLY A 214 23.80 -6.55 10.95
C GLY A 214 23.80 -5.03 10.74
N PRO A 215 24.26 -4.58 9.55
CA PRO A 215 24.53 -3.15 9.34
C PRO A 215 23.33 -2.23 9.38
N CYS A 216 22.10 -2.78 9.30
CA CYS A 216 20.88 -2.02 9.18
C CYS A 216 19.89 -2.24 10.34
N GLU A 217 20.32 -2.86 11.44
CA GLU A 217 19.44 -3.25 12.56
C GLU A 217 18.58 -2.10 13.11
N ASP A 218 19.15 -0.91 13.22
CA ASP A 218 18.50 0.30 13.74
C ASP A 218 17.72 1.09 12.67
N THR A 219 17.68 0.61 11.42
CA THR A 219 16.91 1.27 10.35
C THR A 219 15.44 1.33 10.74
N ILE A 220 14.84 2.52 10.69
CA ILE A 220 13.43 2.69 11.04
C ILE A 220 12.54 2.25 9.88
N VAL A 221 11.69 1.28 10.15
CA VAL A 221 10.61 0.82 9.28
C VAL A 221 9.30 1.47 9.73
N ARG A 222 8.62 2.10 8.79
CA ARG A 222 7.32 2.74 9.03
C ARG A 222 6.33 2.29 7.98
N TYR A 223 5.17 1.78 8.39
CA TYR A 223 4.12 1.38 7.47
C TYR A 223 2.73 1.60 8.08
N THR A 224 1.75 1.77 7.22
CA THR A 224 0.33 1.76 7.60
C THR A 224 -0.32 0.60 6.86
N PRO A 225 -0.85 -0.42 7.57
CA PRO A 225 -1.48 -1.57 6.91
C PRO A 225 -2.64 -1.16 6.00
N VAL A 226 -2.73 -1.76 4.82
CA VAL A 226 -3.89 -1.63 3.92
C VAL A 226 -4.83 -2.82 4.18
N VAL A 227 -6.01 -2.53 4.70
CA VAL A 227 -7.06 -3.51 5.02
C VAL A 227 -7.98 -3.83 3.86
#